data_e8014ce300459787c1d00f8f8ebaa692
#
_entry.id   e8014ce300459787c1d00f8f8ebaa692
#
_cell.length_a   1.000
_cell.length_b   1.000
_cell.length_c   1.000
_cell.angle_alpha   90.00
_cell.angle_beta   90.00
_cell.angle_gamma   90.00
#
_symmetry.space_group_name_H-M   'P 1'
#
loop_
_entity.id
_entity.type
_entity.pdbx_description
1 polymer ?
#
loop_
_entity_poly.entity_id
_entity_poly.type
_entity_poly.pdbx_seq_one_letter_code
_entity_poly.pdbx_strand_id
1 'polypeptide(L)'
;MDVSQLKRIPLFAEVPDEALQTIAPFATLEEWPDGKEIVREGGFSNHFYAIEDGSAKVEREGEHLADLGPGDVFGEQGLLEHSQRSATVTSTSDIKLIKIEHWELSRMKKAMPDAYQTLLSKVEERNAGSN
;
A
#
# COMPACT_ATOMS: atom_id res chain seq x y z
N MET A 1 0.94 -4.04 -15.10
CA MET A 1 1.48 -2.69 -14.84
C MET A 1 2.97 -2.67 -15.13
N ASP A 2 3.48 -1.53 -15.57
CA ASP A 2 4.89 -1.37 -15.93
C ASP A 2 5.75 -1.18 -14.67
N VAL A 3 6.95 -1.73 -14.66
CA VAL A 3 7.91 -1.56 -13.56
C VAL A 3 8.23 -0.08 -13.32
N SER A 4 8.33 0.72 -14.39
CA SER A 4 8.59 2.16 -14.25
C SER A 4 7.51 2.89 -13.47
N GLN A 5 6.26 2.45 -13.56
CA GLN A 5 5.15 3.02 -12.79
C GLN A 5 5.28 2.67 -11.30
N LEU A 6 5.68 1.43 -10.99
CA LEU A 6 5.91 1.01 -9.61
C LEU A 6 7.07 1.77 -8.98
N LYS A 7 8.13 2.05 -9.74
CA LYS A 7 9.29 2.78 -9.23
C LYS A 7 9.02 4.24 -8.88
N ARG A 8 7.93 4.81 -9.36
CA ARG A 8 7.51 6.16 -8.98
C ARG A 8 7.01 6.23 -7.54
N ILE A 9 6.64 5.08 -6.97
CA ILE A 9 6.21 5.00 -5.59
C ILE A 9 7.46 4.97 -4.72
N PRO A 10 7.66 5.92 -3.79
CA PRO A 10 8.87 5.97 -2.96
C PRO A 10 9.20 4.67 -2.26
N LEU A 11 8.18 3.93 -1.84
CA LEU A 11 8.37 2.65 -1.18
C LEU A 11 9.12 1.63 -2.05
N PHE A 12 8.88 1.67 -3.37
CA PHE A 12 9.46 0.75 -4.32
C PHE A 12 10.71 1.29 -5.04
N ALA A 13 11.08 2.54 -4.77
CA ALA A 13 12.18 3.19 -5.50
C ALA A 13 13.52 2.47 -5.35
N GLU A 14 13.78 1.83 -4.21
CA GLU A 14 15.01 1.11 -3.93
C GLU A 14 14.91 -0.39 -4.19
N VAL A 15 13.74 -0.88 -4.57
CA VAL A 15 13.54 -2.31 -4.86
C VAL A 15 14.10 -2.60 -6.26
N PRO A 16 14.91 -3.67 -6.42
CA PRO A 16 15.45 -4.02 -7.73
C PRO A 16 14.37 -4.26 -8.78
N ASP A 17 14.65 -3.91 -10.04
CA ASP A 17 13.73 -4.09 -11.16
C ASP A 17 13.27 -5.55 -11.28
N GLU A 18 14.17 -6.50 -11.06
CA GLU A 18 13.83 -7.93 -11.14
C GLU A 18 12.72 -8.31 -10.16
N ALA A 19 12.76 -7.76 -8.94
CA ALA A 19 11.73 -8.02 -7.94
C ALA A 19 10.42 -7.35 -8.33
N LEU A 20 10.47 -6.13 -8.84
CA LEU A 20 9.27 -5.42 -9.30
C LEU A 20 8.63 -6.11 -10.49
N GLN A 21 9.42 -6.72 -11.38
CA GLN A 21 8.90 -7.50 -12.50
C GLN A 21 8.08 -8.70 -12.05
N THR A 22 8.36 -9.22 -10.86
CA THR A 22 7.62 -10.34 -10.28
C THR A 22 6.19 -9.95 -9.92
N ILE A 23 6.00 -8.72 -9.44
CA ILE A 23 4.68 -8.24 -8.96
C ILE A 23 3.97 -7.35 -9.98
N ALA A 24 4.69 -6.71 -10.88
CA ALA A 24 4.12 -5.77 -11.84
C ALA A 24 2.93 -6.32 -12.65
N PRO A 25 2.96 -7.58 -13.15
CA PRO A 25 1.83 -8.12 -13.90
C PRO A 25 0.55 -8.25 -13.09
N PHE A 26 0.66 -8.29 -11.77
CA PHE A 26 -0.48 -8.51 -10.87
C PHE A 26 -0.89 -7.24 -10.10
N ALA A 27 -0.13 -6.16 -10.26
CA ALA A 27 -0.51 -4.86 -9.71
C ALA A 27 -1.60 -4.26 -10.60
N THR A 28 -2.65 -3.74 -9.97
CA THR A 28 -3.82 -3.22 -10.68
C THR A 28 -4.01 -1.74 -10.36
N LEU A 29 -4.24 -0.92 -11.38
CA LEU A 29 -4.60 0.47 -11.19
C LEU A 29 -6.11 0.56 -10.98
N GLU A 30 -6.53 1.22 -9.89
CA GLU A 30 -7.94 1.48 -9.59
C GLU A 30 -8.18 2.97 -9.44
N GLU A 31 -9.32 3.42 -9.93
CA GLU A 31 -9.76 4.80 -9.78
C GLU A 31 -11.03 4.82 -8.94
N TRP A 32 -11.05 5.68 -7.92
CA TRP A 32 -12.18 5.80 -7.00
C TRP A 32 -12.56 7.28 -6.87
N PRO A 33 -13.86 7.57 -6.71
CA PRO A 33 -14.29 8.96 -6.52
C PRO A 33 -13.95 9.48 -5.13
N ASP A 34 -14.06 10.79 -4.98
CA ASP A 34 -13.97 11.47 -3.69
C ASP A 34 -15.04 10.90 -2.73
N GLY A 35 -14.68 10.78 -1.45
CA GLY A 35 -15.60 10.33 -0.41
C GLY A 35 -15.81 8.82 -0.34
N LYS A 36 -15.00 8.04 -1.05
CA LYS A 36 -15.12 6.58 -1.06
C LYS A 36 -14.31 5.96 0.08
N GLU A 37 -14.97 5.13 0.89
CA GLU A 37 -14.30 4.34 1.92
C GLU A 37 -13.59 3.17 1.24
N ILE A 38 -12.25 3.24 1.17
CA ILE A 38 -11.42 2.28 0.45
C ILE A 38 -11.16 1.04 1.31
N VAL A 39 -10.78 1.26 2.57
CA VAL A 39 -10.63 0.20 3.56
C VAL A 39 -11.37 0.61 4.82
N ARG A 40 -11.95 -0.38 5.50
CA ARG A 40 -12.76 -0.15 6.69
C ARG A 40 -12.09 -0.74 7.93
N GLU A 41 -12.08 0.03 9.01
CA GLU A 41 -11.63 -0.42 10.31
C GLU A 41 -12.37 -1.70 10.71
N GLY A 42 -11.62 -2.68 11.20
CA GLY A 42 -12.18 -3.99 11.58
C GLY A 42 -12.33 -4.98 10.43
N GLY A 43 -12.21 -4.53 9.18
CA GLY A 43 -12.26 -5.42 8.02
C GLY A 43 -10.97 -6.21 7.87
N PHE A 44 -11.05 -7.34 7.16
CA PHE A 44 -9.85 -8.13 6.85
C PHE A 44 -9.12 -7.56 5.64
N SER A 45 -7.79 -7.67 5.68
CA SER A 45 -6.94 -7.14 4.65
C SER A 45 -6.34 -8.23 3.78
N ASN A 46 -6.61 -8.16 2.47
CA ASN A 46 -5.96 -9.01 1.48
C ASN A 46 -5.20 -8.18 0.45
N HIS A 47 -5.22 -6.86 0.58
CA HIS A 47 -4.64 -5.95 -0.40
C HIS A 47 -3.77 -4.91 0.27
N PHE A 48 -2.76 -4.51 -0.48
CA PHE A 48 -1.88 -3.40 -0.17
C PHE A 48 -2.12 -2.33 -1.22
N TYR A 49 -2.22 -1.08 -0.81
CA TYR A 49 -2.49 0.03 -1.74
C TYR A 49 -1.38 1.07 -1.68
N ALA A 50 -1.04 1.61 -2.85
CA ALA A 50 -0.18 2.79 -2.97
C ALA A 50 -0.94 3.88 -3.71
N ILE A 51 -0.83 5.12 -3.27
CA ILE A 51 -1.49 6.25 -3.92
C ILE A 51 -0.61 6.75 -5.06
N GLU A 52 -1.12 6.68 -6.30
CA GLU A 52 -0.45 7.25 -7.45
C GLU A 52 -0.81 8.73 -7.61
N ASP A 53 -2.09 9.07 -7.40
CA ASP A 53 -2.59 10.44 -7.52
C ASP A 53 -3.79 10.61 -6.62
N GLY A 54 -4.01 11.83 -6.12
CA GLY A 54 -5.12 12.14 -5.23
C GLY A 54 -4.74 12.06 -3.77
N SER A 55 -5.74 12.06 -2.90
CA SER A 55 -5.54 12.10 -1.46
C SER A 55 -6.58 11.27 -0.71
N ALA A 56 -6.25 10.91 0.53
CA ALA A 56 -7.11 10.17 1.42
C ALA A 56 -6.87 10.58 2.87
N LYS A 57 -7.82 10.25 3.75
CA LYS A 57 -7.68 10.46 5.19
C LYS A 57 -7.76 9.12 5.91
N VAL A 58 -7.05 9.03 7.02
CA VAL A 58 -7.04 7.85 7.89
C VAL A 58 -7.75 8.22 9.18
N GLU A 59 -8.75 7.42 9.56
CA GLU A 59 -9.52 7.62 10.79
C GLU A 59 -9.63 6.32 11.57
N ARG A 60 -9.64 6.44 12.90
CA ARG A 60 -9.89 5.31 13.81
C ARG A 60 -10.87 5.76 14.85
N GLU A 61 -11.98 5.00 15.00
CA GLU A 61 -13.05 5.34 15.97
C GLU A 61 -13.55 6.78 15.81
N GLY A 62 -13.63 7.24 14.55
CA GLY A 62 -14.06 8.59 14.24
C GLY A 62 -13.01 9.67 14.39
N GLU A 63 -11.83 9.33 14.88
CA GLU A 63 -10.74 10.28 15.09
C GLU A 63 -9.81 10.33 13.87
N HIS A 64 -9.54 11.53 13.37
CA HIS A 64 -8.62 11.74 12.27
C HIS A 64 -7.18 11.51 12.72
N LEU A 65 -6.48 10.58 12.04
CA LEU A 65 -5.10 10.21 12.39
C LEU A 65 -4.09 10.81 11.43
N ALA A 66 -4.39 10.86 10.13
CA ALA A 66 -3.43 11.28 9.13
C ALA A 66 -4.10 11.62 7.80
N ASP A 67 -3.39 12.40 6.99
CA ASP A 67 -3.73 12.62 5.59
C ASP A 67 -2.68 11.95 4.73
N LEU A 68 -3.12 11.28 3.66
CA LEU A 68 -2.25 10.57 2.73
C LEU A 68 -2.32 11.23 1.35
N GLY A 69 -1.19 11.22 0.65
CA GLY A 69 -1.09 11.78 -0.70
C GLY A 69 -0.27 10.88 -1.62
N PRO A 70 0.07 11.37 -2.82
CA PRO A 70 0.85 10.58 -3.78
C PRO A 70 2.15 10.04 -3.18
N GLY A 71 2.41 8.77 -3.40
CA GLY A 71 3.57 8.08 -2.85
C GLY A 71 3.33 7.40 -1.52
N ASP A 72 2.26 7.72 -0.83
CA ASP A 72 1.93 7.06 0.43
C ASP A 72 1.28 5.70 0.18
N VAL A 73 1.40 4.81 1.18
CA VAL A 73 0.85 3.45 1.12
C VAL A 73 -0.05 3.19 2.32
N PHE A 74 -0.98 2.27 2.17
CA PHE A 74 -1.82 1.83 3.27
C PHE A 74 -2.24 0.37 3.07
N GLY A 75 -2.68 -0.26 4.15
CA GLY A 75 -3.06 -1.66 4.12
C GLY A 75 -1.90 -2.63 4.33
N GLU A 76 -0.70 -2.11 4.57
CA GLU A 76 0.52 -2.90 4.72
C GLU A 76 0.53 -3.78 5.97
N GLN A 77 -0.21 -3.42 7.01
CA GLN A 77 -0.26 -4.23 8.23
C GLN A 77 -0.84 -5.61 7.98
N GLY A 78 -1.84 -5.70 7.12
CA GLY A 78 -2.43 -6.98 6.77
C GLY A 78 -1.46 -7.91 6.03
N LEU A 79 -0.42 -7.36 5.42
CA LEU A 79 0.61 -8.14 4.73
C LEU A 79 1.55 -8.81 5.71
N LEU A 80 1.78 -8.17 6.85
CA LEU A 80 2.75 -8.65 7.84
C LEU A 80 2.13 -9.63 8.84
N GLU A 81 0.90 -9.39 9.24
CA GLU A 81 0.31 -10.06 10.39
C GLU A 81 -1.05 -10.73 10.12
N HIS A 82 -1.58 -10.66 8.92
CA HIS A 82 -2.93 -11.17 8.59
C HIS A 82 -3.99 -10.64 9.56
N SER A 83 -3.81 -9.42 10.06
CA SER A 83 -4.70 -8.85 11.04
C SER A 83 -5.82 -8.04 10.39
N GLN A 84 -6.83 -7.68 11.19
CA GLN A 84 -7.87 -6.77 10.76
C GLN A 84 -7.29 -5.38 10.52
N ARG A 85 -7.94 -4.60 9.66
CA ARG A 85 -7.59 -3.20 9.45
C ARG A 85 -7.71 -2.43 10.74
N SER A 86 -6.68 -1.67 11.09
CA SER A 86 -6.66 -0.87 12.31
C SER A 86 -7.35 0.48 12.16
N ALA A 87 -7.65 0.88 10.93
CA ALA A 87 -8.24 2.19 10.64
C ALA A 87 -9.04 2.16 9.34
N THR A 88 -9.87 3.17 9.16
CA THR A 88 -10.65 3.40 7.94
C THR A 88 -9.90 4.41 7.07
N VAL A 89 -9.76 4.14 5.78
CA VAL A 89 -9.15 5.05 4.82
C VAL A 89 -10.22 5.46 3.80
N THR A 90 -10.48 6.77 3.73
CA THR A 90 -11.50 7.35 2.85
C THR A 90 -10.84 8.36 1.91
N SER A 91 -11.15 8.30 0.62
CA SER A 91 -10.64 9.27 -0.35
C SER A 91 -11.16 10.67 -0.04
N THR A 92 -10.30 11.68 -0.18
CA THR A 92 -10.65 13.10 0.01
C THR A 92 -10.56 13.88 -1.30
N SER A 93 -10.38 13.16 -2.39
CA SER A 93 -10.45 13.66 -3.77
C SER A 93 -10.68 12.44 -4.65
N ASP A 94 -10.88 12.65 -5.95
CA ASP A 94 -10.76 11.53 -6.90
C ASP A 94 -9.34 10.97 -6.75
N ILE A 95 -9.21 9.66 -6.70
CA ILE A 95 -7.95 9.03 -6.32
C ILE A 95 -7.61 7.89 -7.28
N LYS A 96 -6.30 7.76 -7.59
CA LYS A 96 -5.77 6.64 -8.35
C LYS A 96 -4.89 5.81 -7.43
N LEU A 97 -5.20 4.53 -7.35
CA LEU A 97 -4.52 3.60 -6.46
C LEU A 97 -3.89 2.47 -7.24
N ILE A 98 -2.73 2.02 -6.78
CA ILE A 98 -2.12 0.78 -7.24
C ILE A 98 -2.42 -0.26 -6.17
N LYS A 99 -3.16 -1.30 -6.55
CA LYS A 99 -3.54 -2.40 -5.66
C LYS A 99 -2.64 -3.60 -5.91
N ILE A 100 -2.08 -4.16 -4.84
CA ILE A 100 -1.23 -5.34 -4.90
C ILE A 100 -1.81 -6.38 -3.94
N GLU A 101 -1.97 -7.62 -4.42
CA GLU A 101 -2.48 -8.71 -3.60
C GLU A 101 -1.42 -9.16 -2.58
N HIS A 102 -1.87 -9.51 -1.39
CA HIS A 102 -1.00 -9.99 -0.32
C HIS A 102 -0.09 -11.14 -0.77
N TRP A 103 -0.66 -12.13 -1.48
CA TRP A 103 0.09 -13.32 -1.87
C TRP A 103 1.21 -13.03 -2.88
N GLU A 104 1.11 -11.93 -3.62
CA GLU A 104 2.18 -11.52 -4.54
C GLU A 104 3.44 -11.10 -3.79
N LEU A 105 3.27 -10.41 -2.66
CA LEU A 105 4.41 -10.05 -1.83
C LEU A 105 5.01 -11.27 -1.14
N SER A 106 4.20 -12.27 -0.84
CA SER A 106 4.70 -13.56 -0.33
C SER A 106 5.58 -14.28 -1.36
N ARG A 107 5.23 -14.17 -2.64
CA ARG A 107 6.06 -14.72 -3.72
C ARG A 107 7.41 -13.99 -3.79
N MET A 108 7.41 -12.68 -3.66
CA MET A 108 8.65 -11.90 -3.62
C MET A 108 9.54 -12.35 -2.47
N LYS A 109 8.95 -12.62 -1.31
CA LYS A 109 9.68 -13.10 -0.13
C LYS A 109 10.43 -14.38 -0.42
N LYS A 110 9.81 -15.31 -1.16
CA LYS A 110 10.43 -16.59 -1.51
C LYS A 110 11.49 -16.43 -2.59
N ALA A 111 11.19 -15.66 -3.63
CA ALA A 111 12.04 -15.54 -4.78
C ALA A 111 13.22 -14.59 -4.54
N MET A 112 12.98 -13.49 -3.82
CA MET A 112 13.96 -12.43 -3.63
C MET A 112 13.88 -11.90 -2.20
N PRO A 113 14.39 -12.67 -1.21
CA PRO A 113 14.26 -12.31 0.20
C PRO A 113 14.92 -10.96 0.56
N ASP A 114 16.02 -10.59 -0.09
CA ASP A 114 16.68 -9.31 0.18
C ASP A 114 15.81 -8.13 -0.24
N ALA A 115 15.15 -8.23 -1.40
CA ALA A 115 14.24 -7.21 -1.88
C ALA A 115 13.01 -7.10 -0.96
N TYR A 116 12.51 -8.23 -0.49
CA TYR A 116 11.41 -8.24 0.46
C TYR A 116 11.79 -7.56 1.77
N GLN A 117 13.03 -7.80 2.27
CA GLN A 117 13.51 -7.14 3.49
C GLN A 117 13.63 -5.63 3.31
N THR A 118 14.04 -5.17 2.14
CA THR A 118 14.08 -3.75 1.82
C THR A 118 12.67 -3.13 1.91
N LEU A 119 11.69 -3.80 1.31
CA LEU A 119 10.30 -3.36 1.34
C LEU A 119 9.77 -3.34 2.78
N LEU A 120 10.02 -4.40 3.54
CA LEU A 120 9.59 -4.53 4.92
C LEU A 120 10.18 -3.42 5.81
N SER A 121 11.46 -3.10 5.62
CA SER A 121 12.11 -2.03 6.36
C SER A 121 11.45 -0.67 6.10
N LYS A 122 11.06 -0.42 4.85
CA LYS A 122 10.37 0.83 4.50
C LYS A 122 8.99 0.90 5.15
N VAL A 123 8.25 -0.20 5.18
CA VAL A 123 6.95 -0.28 5.83
C VAL A 123 7.08 -0.02 7.33
N GLU A 124 8.05 -0.65 7.99
CA GLU A 124 8.30 -0.48 9.43
C GLU A 124 8.69 0.96 9.76
N GLU A 125 9.52 1.57 8.93
CA GLU A 125 9.94 2.95 9.07
C GLU A 125 8.74 3.91 9.05
N ARG A 126 7.80 3.69 8.13
CA ARG A 126 6.58 4.49 8.01
C ARG A 126 5.68 4.29 9.24
N ASN A 127 5.52 3.06 9.68
CA ASN A 127 4.67 2.76 10.84
C ASN A 127 5.24 3.38 12.12
N ALA A 128 6.56 3.37 12.28
CA ALA A 128 7.22 4.01 13.42
C ALA A 128 6.99 5.53 13.42
N GLY A 129 6.98 6.13 12.24
CA GLY A 129 6.74 7.57 12.10
C GLY A 129 5.30 7.99 12.32
N SER A 130 4.34 7.08 12.30
CA SER A 130 2.92 7.38 12.43
C SER A 130 2.38 7.28 13.86
N ASN A 131 3.23 6.99 14.81
CA ASN A 131 2.84 6.92 16.23
C ASN A 131 2.98 8.28 16.92
#